data_d8b366b693d6ef440dcd4bd6b9f83321
#
_entry.id   d8b366b693d6ef440dcd4bd6b9f83321
#
_cell.length_a   1.000
_cell.length_b   1.000
_cell.length_c   1.000
_cell.angle_alpha   90.00
_cell.angle_beta   90.00
_cell.angle_gamma   90.00
#
_symmetry.space_group_name_H-M   'P 1'
#
loop_
_entity.id
_entity.type
_entity.pdbx_description
1 polymer ?
#
loop_
_entity_poly.entity_id
_entity_poly.type
_entity_poly.pdbx_seq_one_letter_code
_entity_poly.pdbx_strand_id
1 'polypeptide(L)'
;VLWVNTIGTTAIAMWLSGHLWQWDVVPLLLWVTLPFNLLIYGVNDIFDQETDALNSRKGGFEGARIASSESRRILTAVVLTNAPFVVYFLFALPLDALAWILAYIVIFIQYSAPPLRFKARSYLDALSNAAYAFPLVFVPLAFRESPVWVAAIGLMAWSVAKHTFDAVQDIDVDGAAGIVTTAVRLGPQRAMVWSAVWWSVSTVCFAFVNIPVAVVNALIAGWLLLCLRRDPTPNGARRLYRYSIAFPYAAGSVAGVQIVASLLLGGYS
;
A
#
# COMPACT_ATOMS: atom_id res chain seq x y z
N VAL A 1 10.90 -3.65 -3.43
CA VAL A 1 10.31 -2.43 -2.87
C VAL A 1 9.15 -1.99 -3.76
N LEU A 2 7.94 -1.94 -3.22
CA LEU A 2 6.72 -1.68 -4.00
C LEU A 2 6.41 -0.17 -4.08
N TRP A 3 7.31 0.61 -4.66
CA TRP A 3 7.07 2.04 -4.90
C TRP A 3 5.81 2.29 -5.75
N VAL A 4 5.38 1.29 -6.52
CA VAL A 4 4.12 1.36 -7.27
C VAL A 4 2.92 1.68 -6.37
N ASN A 5 2.92 1.25 -5.12
CA ASN A 5 1.82 1.52 -4.18
C ASN A 5 1.77 2.97 -3.68
N THR A 6 2.86 3.71 -3.79
CA THR A 6 2.95 5.13 -3.40
C THR A 6 2.92 6.04 -4.63
N ILE A 7 3.89 5.89 -5.52
CA ILE A 7 4.01 6.71 -6.74
C ILE A 7 2.84 6.43 -7.69
N GLY A 8 2.53 5.15 -7.95
CA GLY A 8 1.47 4.77 -8.87
C GLY A 8 0.10 5.26 -8.40
N THR A 9 -0.21 5.12 -7.11
CA THR A 9 -1.46 5.63 -6.54
C THR A 9 -1.55 7.15 -6.62
N THR A 10 -0.45 7.87 -6.35
CA THR A 10 -0.40 9.32 -6.47
C THR A 10 -0.57 9.76 -7.93
N ALA A 11 0.08 9.10 -8.89
CA ALA A 11 -0.08 9.40 -10.31
C ALA A 11 -1.51 9.16 -10.79
N ILE A 12 -2.16 8.07 -10.34
CA ILE A 12 -3.57 7.80 -10.64
C ILE A 12 -4.47 8.89 -10.02
N ALA A 13 -4.19 9.34 -8.80
CA ALA A 13 -4.93 10.41 -8.15
C ALA A 13 -4.83 11.72 -8.95
N MET A 14 -3.63 12.09 -9.40
CA MET A 14 -3.39 13.25 -10.25
C MET A 14 -4.13 13.14 -11.59
N TRP A 15 -4.14 11.95 -12.19
CA TRP A 15 -4.87 11.72 -13.43
C TRP A 15 -6.38 11.84 -13.26
N LEU A 16 -6.94 11.22 -12.23
CA LEU A 16 -8.38 11.25 -11.96
C LEU A 16 -8.89 12.64 -11.58
N SER A 17 -8.03 13.50 -11.02
CA SER A 17 -8.34 14.91 -10.70
C SER A 17 -7.93 15.90 -11.80
N GLY A 18 -7.43 15.45 -12.95
CA GLY A 18 -7.04 16.32 -14.06
C GLY A 18 -5.77 17.14 -13.84
N HIS A 19 -4.98 16.85 -12.80
CA HIS A 19 -3.81 17.64 -12.39
C HIS A 19 -2.45 16.99 -12.72
N LEU A 20 -2.41 16.04 -13.65
CA LEU A 20 -1.21 15.25 -13.91
C LEU A 20 0.02 16.08 -14.32
N TRP A 21 -0.19 17.25 -14.95
CA TRP A 21 0.88 18.12 -15.48
C TRP A 21 1.03 19.46 -14.77
N GLN A 22 0.39 19.63 -13.65
CA GLN A 22 0.53 20.88 -12.91
C GLN A 22 1.79 20.83 -12.03
N TRP A 23 2.55 21.92 -12.01
CA TRP A 23 3.78 22.01 -11.21
C TRP A 23 3.52 21.87 -9.72
N ASP A 24 2.33 22.23 -9.25
CA ASP A 24 1.93 22.19 -7.85
C ASP A 24 1.86 20.76 -7.30
N VAL A 25 1.75 19.72 -8.15
CA VAL A 25 1.78 18.30 -7.75
C VAL A 25 3.20 17.78 -7.53
N VAL A 26 4.22 18.44 -8.06
CA VAL A 26 5.61 17.97 -8.03
C VAL A 26 6.10 17.71 -6.61
N PRO A 27 5.86 18.58 -5.60
CA PRO A 27 6.26 18.29 -4.22
C PRO A 27 5.61 17.03 -3.65
N LEU A 28 4.31 16.79 -3.92
CA LEU A 28 3.61 15.59 -3.49
C LEU A 28 4.20 14.34 -4.15
N LEU A 29 4.43 14.41 -5.47
CA LEU A 29 5.00 13.29 -6.23
C LEU A 29 6.43 12.97 -5.76
N LEU A 30 7.27 13.98 -5.56
CA LEU A 30 8.63 13.80 -5.06
C LEU A 30 8.64 13.21 -3.65
N TRP A 31 7.73 13.68 -2.77
CA TRP A 31 7.63 13.18 -1.41
C TRP A 31 7.30 11.69 -1.36
N VAL A 32 6.35 11.21 -2.16
CA VAL A 32 5.95 9.79 -2.18
C VAL A 32 6.97 8.87 -2.86
N THR A 33 8.06 9.41 -3.39
CA THR A 33 9.20 8.63 -3.90
C THR A 33 10.10 8.15 -2.76
N LEU A 34 11.39 8.51 -2.76
CA LEU A 34 12.34 8.10 -1.74
C LEU A 34 11.95 8.57 -0.32
N PRO A 35 11.55 9.85 -0.05
CA PRO A 35 11.30 10.30 1.30
C PRO A 35 10.27 9.45 2.05
N PHE A 36 9.08 9.29 1.48
CA PHE A 36 8.01 8.57 2.14
C PHE A 36 8.24 7.04 2.15
N ASN A 37 8.84 6.48 1.11
CA ASN A 37 9.23 5.06 1.13
C ASN A 37 10.32 4.78 2.17
N LEU A 38 11.27 5.71 2.36
CA LEU A 38 12.25 5.60 3.44
C LEU A 38 11.58 5.65 4.82
N LEU A 39 10.54 6.48 4.99
CA LEU A 39 9.74 6.48 6.21
C LEU A 39 9.08 5.11 6.43
N ILE A 40 8.34 4.60 5.44
CA ILE A 40 7.61 3.32 5.56
C ILE A 40 8.58 2.19 5.91
N TYR A 41 9.60 1.98 5.08
CA TYR A 41 10.49 0.82 5.22
C TYR A 41 11.55 1.03 6.29
N GLY A 42 12.08 2.24 6.45
CA GLY A 42 13.07 2.55 7.48
C GLY A 42 12.49 2.42 8.88
N VAL A 43 11.27 2.91 9.12
CA VAL A 43 10.59 2.72 10.40
C VAL A 43 10.28 1.25 10.63
N ASN A 44 9.80 0.52 9.58
CA ASN A 44 9.56 -0.90 9.68
C ASN A 44 10.83 -1.66 10.08
N ASP A 45 11.94 -1.46 9.38
CA ASP A 45 13.19 -2.18 9.63
C ASP A 45 13.77 -1.86 11.03
N ILE A 46 13.58 -0.62 11.55
CA ILE A 46 14.01 -0.26 12.91
C ILE A 46 13.27 -1.07 13.99
N PHE A 47 11.95 -1.24 13.84
CA PHE A 47 11.12 -1.91 14.86
C PHE A 47 10.97 -3.42 14.65
N ASP A 48 11.49 -3.96 13.53
CA ASP A 48 11.36 -5.37 13.17
C ASP A 48 12.64 -6.19 13.35
N GLN A 49 13.73 -5.58 13.86
CA GLN A 49 15.04 -6.25 13.97
C GLN A 49 14.97 -7.64 14.62
N GLU A 50 14.21 -7.78 15.72
CA GLU A 50 14.08 -9.06 16.42
C GLU A 50 13.33 -10.11 15.60
N THR A 51 12.21 -9.70 14.97
CA THR A 51 11.40 -10.58 14.12
C THR A 51 12.09 -10.89 12.80
N ASP A 52 12.80 -9.93 12.23
CA ASP A 52 13.58 -10.09 11.00
C ASP A 52 14.79 -11.02 11.18
N ALA A 53 15.36 -11.08 12.39
CA ALA A 53 16.43 -12.01 12.70
C ALA A 53 15.97 -13.49 12.59
N LEU A 54 14.68 -13.74 12.88
CA LEU A 54 14.05 -15.07 12.78
C LEU A 54 13.60 -15.40 11.35
N ASN A 55 13.50 -14.41 10.46
CA ASN A 55 13.02 -14.60 9.11
C ASN A 55 14.20 -14.87 8.15
N SER A 56 14.32 -16.11 7.67
CA SER A 56 15.40 -16.52 6.76
C SER A 56 15.36 -15.82 5.39
N ARG A 57 14.24 -15.18 5.01
CA ARG A 57 14.07 -14.46 3.73
C ARG A 57 14.60 -13.03 3.77
N LYS A 58 14.77 -12.46 4.96
CA LYS A 58 15.35 -11.12 5.15
C LYS A 58 16.88 -11.13 4.91
N GLY A 59 17.39 -10.06 4.36
CA GLY A 59 18.78 -9.90 3.94
C GLY A 59 19.01 -10.14 2.44
N GLY A 60 17.91 -10.30 1.67
CA GLY A 60 17.91 -10.45 0.22
C GLY A 60 16.89 -9.53 -0.44
N PHE A 61 16.11 -10.08 -1.36
CA PHE A 61 15.09 -9.33 -2.11
C PHE A 61 13.97 -8.76 -1.21
N GLU A 62 13.66 -9.39 -0.09
CA GLU A 62 12.55 -9.02 0.81
C GLU A 62 12.94 -7.99 1.90
N GLY A 63 14.05 -7.30 1.75
CA GLY A 63 14.48 -6.22 2.64
C GLY A 63 15.84 -6.45 3.28
N ALA A 64 16.42 -5.38 3.81
CA ALA A 64 17.70 -5.42 4.48
C ALA A 64 17.56 -5.96 5.92
N ARG A 65 18.62 -6.58 6.42
CA ARG A 65 18.83 -6.75 7.85
C ARG A 65 19.68 -5.60 8.33
N ILE A 66 19.14 -4.78 9.23
CA ILE A 66 19.86 -3.64 9.78
C ILE A 66 20.40 -3.98 11.17
N ALA A 67 21.59 -3.48 11.47
CA ALA A 67 22.16 -3.55 12.81
C ALA A 67 21.52 -2.48 13.70
N SER A 68 21.38 -2.75 15.01
CA SER A 68 20.82 -1.79 15.97
C SER A 68 21.60 -0.47 16.01
N SER A 69 22.91 -0.50 15.72
CA SER A 69 23.76 0.69 15.60
C SER A 69 23.38 1.61 14.43
N GLU A 70 22.65 1.11 13.43
CA GLU A 70 22.25 1.87 12.23
C GLU A 70 20.88 2.55 12.42
N SER A 71 20.09 2.13 13.40
CA SER A 71 18.72 2.65 13.65
C SER A 71 18.70 4.19 13.76
N ARG A 72 19.65 4.77 14.48
CA ARG A 72 19.74 6.23 14.62
C ARG A 72 20.02 6.93 13.28
N ARG A 73 20.89 6.37 12.43
CA ARG A 73 21.20 6.92 11.12
C ARG A 73 19.99 6.87 10.20
N ILE A 74 19.28 5.74 10.21
CA ILE A 74 18.05 5.55 9.42
C ILE A 74 16.98 6.54 9.88
N LEU A 75 16.74 6.66 11.19
CA LEU A 75 15.77 7.61 11.73
C LEU A 75 16.12 9.06 11.37
N THR A 76 17.42 9.42 11.46
CA THR A 76 17.89 10.75 11.03
C THR A 76 17.63 10.97 9.54
N ALA A 77 17.91 10.00 8.69
CA ALA A 77 17.63 10.09 7.25
C ALA A 77 16.13 10.22 6.97
N VAL A 78 15.27 9.44 7.68
CA VAL A 78 13.81 9.56 7.59
C VAL A 78 13.35 10.98 7.93
N VAL A 79 13.82 11.54 9.03
CA VAL A 79 13.45 12.90 9.46
C VAL A 79 13.94 13.93 8.45
N LEU A 80 15.22 13.90 8.07
CA LEU A 80 15.81 14.89 7.16
C LEU A 80 15.19 14.88 5.77
N THR A 81 14.77 13.72 5.27
CA THR A 81 14.16 13.61 3.94
C THR A 81 12.68 13.96 3.93
N ASN A 82 11.94 13.72 5.03
CA ASN A 82 10.50 14.01 5.10
C ASN A 82 10.19 15.41 5.66
N ALA A 83 10.96 15.91 6.62
CA ALA A 83 10.67 17.19 7.28
C ALA A 83 10.49 18.38 6.32
N PRO A 84 11.32 18.56 5.27
CA PRO A 84 11.14 19.68 4.34
C PRO A 84 9.78 19.63 3.63
N PHE A 85 9.31 18.44 3.25
CA PHE A 85 8.02 18.26 2.61
C PHE A 85 6.86 18.50 3.59
N VAL A 86 6.95 17.98 4.81
CA VAL A 86 5.92 18.19 5.82
C VAL A 86 5.81 19.68 6.16
N VAL A 87 6.93 20.38 6.32
CA VAL A 87 6.93 21.84 6.54
C VAL A 87 6.29 22.56 5.35
N TYR A 88 6.65 22.21 4.12
CA TYR A 88 6.03 22.79 2.93
C TYR A 88 4.51 22.54 2.92
N PHE A 89 4.06 21.32 3.21
CA PHE A 89 2.62 20.98 3.20
C PHE A 89 1.83 21.74 4.27
N LEU A 90 2.42 22.01 5.43
CA LEU A 90 1.79 22.81 6.49
C LEU A 90 1.41 24.22 6.04
N PHE A 91 2.18 24.81 5.13
CA PHE A 91 1.96 26.18 4.64
C PHE A 91 1.24 26.24 3.28
N ALA A 92 1.38 25.19 2.46
CA ALA A 92 0.92 25.19 1.07
C ALA A 92 -0.47 24.54 0.88
N LEU A 93 -0.84 23.57 1.74
CA LEU A 93 -2.02 22.76 1.49
C LEU A 93 -3.24 23.16 2.33
N PRO A 94 -4.46 22.92 1.82
CA PRO A 94 -5.68 23.02 2.61
C PRO A 94 -5.66 22.06 3.82
N LEU A 95 -6.37 22.44 4.88
CA LEU A 95 -6.34 21.70 6.16
C LEU A 95 -6.84 20.25 6.03
N ASP A 96 -7.82 20.01 5.20
CA ASP A 96 -8.37 18.67 4.93
C ASP A 96 -7.37 17.78 4.20
N ALA A 97 -6.69 18.27 3.16
CA ALA A 97 -5.60 17.57 2.50
C ALA A 97 -4.46 17.26 3.49
N LEU A 98 -4.06 18.26 4.28
CA LEU A 98 -3.04 18.11 5.31
C LEU A 98 -3.41 17.05 6.36
N ALA A 99 -4.66 17.03 6.81
CA ALA A 99 -5.14 16.04 7.78
C ALA A 99 -4.98 14.60 7.25
N TRP A 100 -5.30 14.37 5.97
CA TRP A 100 -5.11 13.06 5.33
C TRP A 100 -3.63 12.69 5.15
N ILE A 101 -2.76 13.65 4.83
CA ILE A 101 -1.30 13.43 4.74
C ILE A 101 -0.74 13.07 6.12
N LEU A 102 -1.14 13.79 7.17
CA LEU A 102 -0.70 13.47 8.54
C LEU A 102 -1.22 12.11 8.99
N ALA A 103 -2.48 11.77 8.70
CA ALA A 103 -3.02 10.44 8.96
C ALA A 103 -2.22 9.35 8.20
N TYR A 104 -1.83 9.60 6.96
CA TYR A 104 -1.00 8.71 6.15
C TYR A 104 0.34 8.42 6.83
N ILE A 105 1.04 9.47 7.25
CA ILE A 105 2.31 9.37 7.98
C ILE A 105 2.13 8.59 9.28
N VAL A 106 1.13 8.97 10.09
CA VAL A 106 0.88 8.36 11.40
C VAL A 106 0.56 6.87 11.27
N ILE A 107 -0.29 6.47 10.32
CA ILE A 107 -0.67 5.07 10.11
C ILE A 107 0.57 4.23 9.77
N PHE A 108 1.44 4.70 8.86
CA PHE A 108 2.63 3.93 8.50
C PHE A 108 3.70 3.89 9.60
N ILE A 109 3.83 4.94 10.40
CA ILE A 109 4.68 4.89 11.60
C ILE A 109 4.10 3.89 12.60
N GLN A 110 2.81 4.00 12.92
CA GLN A 110 2.14 3.16 13.91
C GLN A 110 1.90 1.71 13.42
N TYR A 111 2.12 1.44 12.14
CA TYR A 111 2.11 0.08 11.63
C TYR A 111 3.16 -0.78 12.33
N SER A 112 4.38 -0.28 12.52
CA SER A 112 5.49 -1.00 13.15
C SER A 112 5.86 -0.46 14.52
N ALA A 113 5.74 0.85 14.76
CA ALA A 113 6.16 1.49 15.99
C ALA A 113 5.14 1.35 17.13
N PRO A 114 5.58 1.26 18.42
CA PRO A 114 4.70 1.41 19.56
C PRO A 114 4.13 2.85 19.62
N PRO A 115 3.01 3.09 20.31
CA PRO A 115 2.29 2.14 21.15
C PRO A 115 1.28 1.25 20.41
N LEU A 116 0.89 1.60 19.17
CA LEU A 116 -0.20 0.89 18.48
C LEU A 116 0.28 -0.38 17.80
N ARG A 117 1.40 -0.34 17.09
CA ARG A 117 2.03 -1.48 16.39
C ARG A 117 0.98 -2.33 15.64
N PHE A 118 0.27 -1.72 14.68
CA PHE A 118 -0.88 -2.32 14.00
C PHE A 118 -0.59 -3.69 13.42
N LYS A 119 0.61 -3.92 12.89
CA LYS A 119 1.02 -5.20 12.32
C LYS A 119 0.93 -6.39 13.28
N ALA A 120 0.97 -6.15 14.60
CA ALA A 120 0.85 -7.19 15.63
C ALA A 120 -0.58 -7.35 16.16
N ARG A 121 -1.55 -6.67 15.55
CA ARG A 121 -2.95 -6.67 16.01
C ARG A 121 -3.88 -7.12 14.91
N SER A 122 -4.56 -8.24 15.13
CA SER A 122 -5.53 -8.80 14.17
C SER A 122 -6.53 -7.76 13.72
N TYR A 123 -6.83 -7.76 12.44
CA TYR A 123 -7.66 -6.83 11.69
C TYR A 123 -7.01 -5.47 11.48
N LEU A 124 -6.29 -4.90 12.45
CA LEU A 124 -5.61 -3.62 12.27
C LEU A 124 -4.39 -3.74 11.35
N ASP A 125 -3.71 -4.88 11.35
CA ASP A 125 -2.64 -5.19 10.39
C ASP A 125 -3.12 -5.09 8.94
N ALA A 126 -4.31 -5.61 8.65
CA ALA A 126 -4.91 -5.56 7.33
C ALA A 126 -5.54 -4.19 7.01
N LEU A 127 -6.36 -3.66 7.94
CA LEU A 127 -7.11 -2.42 7.72
C LEU A 127 -6.21 -1.19 7.58
N SER A 128 -5.07 -1.14 8.29
CA SER A 128 -4.09 -0.05 8.15
C SER A 128 -3.48 0.04 6.75
N ASN A 129 -3.47 -1.07 5.99
CA ASN A 129 -3.03 -1.06 4.59
C ASN A 129 -3.98 -0.31 3.65
N ALA A 130 -5.23 -0.02 4.07
CA ALA A 130 -6.10 0.89 3.35
C ALA A 130 -5.46 2.27 3.12
N ALA A 131 -4.51 2.66 3.97
CA ALA A 131 -3.79 3.92 3.83
C ALA A 131 -3.04 4.05 2.50
N TYR A 132 -2.65 2.97 1.82
CA TYR A 132 -2.07 3.05 0.47
C TYR A 132 -2.98 3.74 -0.56
N ALA A 133 -4.29 3.85 -0.28
CA ALA A 133 -5.24 4.57 -1.11
C ALA A 133 -5.37 6.07 -0.77
N PHE A 134 -4.76 6.57 0.30
CA PHE A 134 -4.92 7.95 0.74
C PHE A 134 -4.47 9.01 -0.28
N PRO A 135 -3.51 8.76 -1.18
CA PRO A 135 -3.26 9.68 -2.29
C PRO A 135 -4.49 9.98 -3.14
N LEU A 136 -5.42 9.02 -3.34
CA LEU A 136 -6.69 9.25 -4.04
C LEU A 136 -7.63 10.22 -3.28
N VAL A 137 -7.33 10.54 -2.04
CA VAL A 137 -8.08 11.48 -1.22
C VAL A 137 -7.33 12.81 -1.10
N PHE A 138 -6.07 12.80 -0.63
CA PHE A 138 -5.39 14.06 -0.35
C PHE A 138 -4.94 14.81 -1.61
N VAL A 139 -4.71 14.14 -2.74
CA VAL A 139 -4.31 14.83 -3.98
C VAL A 139 -5.43 15.74 -4.47
N PRO A 140 -6.68 15.28 -4.75
CA PRO A 140 -7.74 16.17 -5.17
C PRO A 140 -8.04 17.24 -4.11
N LEU A 141 -8.03 16.91 -2.81
CA LEU A 141 -8.21 17.90 -1.74
C LEU A 141 -7.14 19.01 -1.76
N ALA A 142 -5.90 18.68 -2.14
CA ALA A 142 -4.85 19.69 -2.31
C ALA A 142 -5.21 20.76 -3.34
N PHE A 143 -6.04 20.44 -4.33
CA PHE A 143 -6.60 21.35 -5.33
C PHE A 143 -8.01 21.85 -4.99
N ARG A 144 -8.49 21.62 -3.76
CA ARG A 144 -9.83 21.98 -3.29
C ARG A 144 -10.97 21.29 -4.08
N GLU A 145 -10.69 20.08 -4.56
CA GLU A 145 -11.63 19.26 -5.29
C GLU A 145 -12.10 18.07 -4.46
N SER A 146 -13.28 17.54 -4.79
CA SER A 146 -13.81 16.37 -4.12
C SER A 146 -13.09 15.09 -4.60
N PRO A 147 -12.68 14.21 -3.69
CA PRO A 147 -12.11 12.92 -4.05
C PRO A 147 -13.09 12.05 -4.83
N VAL A 148 -12.58 11.22 -5.73
CA VAL A 148 -13.36 10.14 -6.35
C VAL A 148 -13.47 9.00 -5.33
N TRP A 149 -14.36 9.14 -4.37
CA TRP A 149 -14.49 8.23 -3.21
C TRP A 149 -14.62 6.76 -3.60
N VAL A 150 -15.34 6.46 -4.68
CA VAL A 150 -15.50 5.09 -5.14
C VAL A 150 -14.16 4.48 -5.56
N ALA A 151 -13.26 5.26 -6.17
CA ALA A 151 -11.91 4.80 -6.51
C ALA A 151 -11.07 4.60 -5.25
N ALA A 152 -11.13 5.55 -4.30
CA ALA A 152 -10.42 5.46 -3.03
C ALA A 152 -10.86 4.23 -2.22
N ILE A 153 -12.17 4.01 -2.04
CA ILE A 153 -12.72 2.85 -1.33
C ILE A 153 -12.34 1.55 -2.05
N GLY A 154 -12.39 1.54 -3.38
CA GLY A 154 -11.95 0.38 -4.17
C GLY A 154 -10.50 -0.01 -3.90
N LEU A 155 -9.59 0.96 -3.87
CA LEU A 155 -8.18 0.70 -3.59
C LEU A 155 -7.91 0.40 -2.11
N MET A 156 -8.65 1.01 -1.18
CA MET A 156 -8.61 0.65 0.25
C MET A 156 -8.96 -0.83 0.43
N ALA A 157 -10.08 -1.26 -0.15
CA ALA A 157 -10.53 -2.66 -0.11
C ALA A 157 -9.50 -3.60 -0.76
N TRP A 158 -8.93 -3.20 -1.89
CA TRP A 158 -7.89 -3.96 -2.57
C TRP A 158 -6.66 -4.17 -1.68
N SER A 159 -6.19 -3.11 -1.03
CA SER A 159 -5.01 -3.16 -0.17
C SER A 159 -5.21 -4.04 1.07
N VAL A 160 -6.40 -3.98 1.68
CA VAL A 160 -6.78 -4.85 2.81
C VAL A 160 -6.79 -6.33 2.39
N ALA A 161 -7.41 -6.64 1.25
CA ALA A 161 -7.44 -7.99 0.70
C ALA A 161 -6.05 -8.53 0.40
N LYS A 162 -5.25 -7.73 -0.31
CA LYS A 162 -3.90 -8.08 -0.74
C LYS A 162 -2.99 -8.36 0.45
N HIS A 163 -3.03 -7.48 1.47
CA HIS A 163 -2.23 -7.67 2.68
C HIS A 163 -2.57 -8.99 3.37
N THR A 164 -3.86 -9.26 3.59
CA THR A 164 -4.28 -10.51 4.26
C THR A 164 -3.92 -11.75 3.45
N PHE A 165 -4.08 -11.70 2.12
CA PHE A 165 -3.70 -12.79 1.22
C PHE A 165 -2.20 -13.10 1.32
N ASP A 166 -1.36 -12.07 1.27
CA ASP A 166 0.09 -12.22 1.35
C ASP A 166 0.54 -12.71 2.74
N ALA A 167 -0.12 -12.27 3.80
CA ALA A 167 0.19 -12.67 5.17
C ALA A 167 -0.09 -14.17 5.46
N VAL A 168 -0.87 -14.87 4.61
CA VAL A 168 -1.12 -16.31 4.78
C VAL A 168 0.19 -17.11 4.74
N GLN A 169 1.18 -16.71 3.94
CA GLN A 169 2.47 -17.38 3.87
C GLN A 169 3.29 -17.29 5.16
N ASP A 170 3.00 -16.30 6.01
CA ASP A 170 3.76 -15.97 7.20
C ASP A 170 3.12 -16.47 8.49
N ILE A 171 1.97 -17.17 8.43
CA ILE A 171 1.19 -17.63 9.59
C ILE A 171 2.07 -18.38 10.61
N ASP A 172 2.93 -19.29 10.14
CA ASP A 172 3.76 -20.12 11.03
C ASP A 172 4.87 -19.28 11.69
N VAL A 173 5.50 -18.36 10.94
CA VAL A 173 6.58 -17.49 11.43
C VAL A 173 6.04 -16.44 12.38
N ASP A 174 4.94 -15.78 12.03
CA ASP A 174 4.29 -14.77 12.86
C ASP A 174 3.78 -15.40 14.17
N GLY A 175 3.12 -16.57 14.07
CA GLY A 175 2.64 -17.31 15.24
C GLY A 175 3.77 -17.71 16.19
N ALA A 176 4.90 -18.18 15.66
CA ALA A 176 6.08 -18.52 16.45
C ALA A 176 6.72 -17.28 17.12
N ALA A 177 6.63 -16.10 16.47
CA ALA A 177 7.08 -14.82 17.03
C ALA A 177 6.07 -14.17 17.99
N GLY A 178 4.91 -14.81 18.27
CA GLY A 178 3.84 -14.25 19.11
C GLY A 178 3.08 -13.09 18.46
N ILE A 179 3.21 -12.89 17.15
CA ILE A 179 2.51 -11.87 16.39
C ILE A 179 1.16 -12.43 15.93
N VAL A 180 0.06 -11.81 16.32
CA VAL A 180 -1.28 -12.28 15.98
C VAL A 180 -1.87 -11.40 14.88
N THR A 181 -1.42 -11.61 13.64
CA THR A 181 -1.97 -10.95 12.44
C THR A 181 -3.39 -11.44 12.13
N THR A 182 -4.08 -10.77 11.20
CA THR A 182 -5.38 -11.23 10.69
C THR A 182 -5.29 -12.64 10.10
N ALA A 183 -4.23 -12.93 9.36
CA ALA A 183 -4.01 -14.26 8.77
C ALA A 183 -3.77 -15.34 9.85
N VAL A 184 -2.98 -15.05 10.88
CA VAL A 184 -2.77 -15.95 12.03
C VAL A 184 -4.08 -16.23 12.75
N ARG A 185 -4.88 -15.18 13.02
CA ARG A 185 -6.15 -15.33 13.74
C ARG A 185 -7.20 -16.11 12.95
N LEU A 186 -7.30 -15.88 11.65
CA LEU A 186 -8.31 -16.51 10.80
C LEU A 186 -7.92 -17.91 10.32
N GLY A 187 -6.63 -18.16 10.19
CA GLY A 187 -6.09 -19.33 9.47
C GLY A 187 -6.25 -19.19 7.95
N PRO A 188 -5.57 -20.04 7.16
CA PRO A 188 -5.46 -19.86 5.71
C PRO A 188 -6.80 -19.81 4.98
N GLN A 189 -7.74 -20.68 5.33
CA GLN A 189 -9.03 -20.79 4.65
C GLN A 189 -9.91 -19.54 4.86
N ARG A 190 -10.04 -19.07 6.12
CA ARG A 190 -10.87 -17.89 6.42
C ARG A 190 -10.18 -16.61 5.97
N ALA A 191 -8.83 -16.53 6.01
CA ALA A 191 -8.07 -15.43 5.43
C ALA A 191 -8.30 -15.32 3.92
N MET A 192 -8.37 -16.45 3.20
CA MET A 192 -8.74 -16.49 1.79
C MET A 192 -10.17 -15.94 1.55
N VAL A 193 -11.15 -16.33 2.38
CA VAL A 193 -12.52 -15.81 2.28
C VAL A 193 -12.57 -14.31 2.58
N TRP A 194 -11.84 -13.85 3.59
CA TRP A 194 -11.69 -12.43 3.92
C TRP A 194 -11.15 -11.65 2.70
N SER A 195 -10.06 -12.13 2.10
CA SER A 195 -9.49 -11.50 0.90
C SER A 195 -10.45 -11.51 -0.28
N ALA A 196 -11.22 -12.59 -0.46
CA ALA A 196 -12.24 -12.68 -1.51
C ALA A 196 -13.33 -11.62 -1.35
N VAL A 197 -13.84 -11.40 -0.14
CA VAL A 197 -14.84 -10.36 0.15
C VAL A 197 -14.30 -8.97 -0.22
N TRP A 198 -13.11 -8.62 0.28
CA TRP A 198 -12.53 -7.30 0.04
C TRP A 198 -12.13 -7.07 -1.42
N TRP A 199 -11.60 -8.09 -2.13
CA TRP A 199 -11.35 -7.98 -3.57
C TRP A 199 -12.64 -7.90 -4.39
N SER A 200 -13.73 -8.52 -3.95
CA SER A 200 -15.05 -8.35 -4.60
C SER A 200 -15.54 -6.91 -4.44
N VAL A 201 -15.46 -6.33 -3.24
CA VAL A 201 -15.79 -4.91 -3.01
C VAL A 201 -14.93 -4.02 -3.89
N SER A 202 -13.61 -4.26 -3.94
CA SER A 202 -12.69 -3.54 -4.81
C SER A 202 -13.09 -3.60 -6.28
N THR A 203 -13.40 -4.81 -6.79
CA THR A 203 -13.81 -5.01 -8.17
C THR A 203 -15.08 -4.23 -8.52
N VAL A 204 -16.08 -4.27 -7.64
CA VAL A 204 -17.33 -3.51 -7.82
C VAL A 204 -17.04 -2.01 -7.86
N CYS A 205 -16.25 -1.50 -6.91
CA CYS A 205 -15.88 -0.08 -6.89
C CYS A 205 -15.13 0.32 -8.18
N PHE A 206 -14.15 -0.47 -8.60
CA PHE A 206 -13.41 -0.18 -9.82
C PHE A 206 -14.28 -0.24 -11.09
N ALA A 207 -15.32 -1.07 -11.13
CA ALA A 207 -16.24 -1.13 -12.27
C ALA A 207 -17.00 0.19 -12.50
N PHE A 208 -17.22 0.98 -11.44
CA PHE A 208 -17.81 2.32 -11.55
C PHE A 208 -16.82 3.40 -12.01
N VAL A 209 -15.51 3.13 -11.98
CA VAL A 209 -14.47 4.10 -12.36
C VAL A 209 -13.80 3.72 -13.68
N ASN A 210 -13.42 2.44 -13.81
CA ASN A 210 -12.60 1.95 -14.92
C ASN A 210 -12.84 0.45 -15.14
N ILE A 211 -13.70 0.11 -16.08
CA ILE A 211 -14.07 -1.28 -16.39
C ILE A 211 -12.86 -2.16 -16.74
N PRO A 212 -11.91 -1.75 -17.59
CA PRO A 212 -10.70 -2.54 -17.86
C PRO A 212 -9.90 -2.90 -16.60
N VAL A 213 -9.71 -1.93 -15.68
CA VAL A 213 -9.04 -2.18 -14.39
C VAL A 213 -9.85 -3.16 -13.54
N ALA A 214 -11.18 -3.01 -13.47
CA ALA A 214 -12.04 -3.92 -12.72
C ALA A 214 -11.97 -5.35 -13.25
N VAL A 215 -11.97 -5.54 -14.57
CA VAL A 215 -11.85 -6.86 -15.21
C VAL A 215 -10.50 -7.50 -14.86
N VAL A 216 -9.40 -6.78 -15.04
CA VAL A 216 -8.06 -7.30 -14.70
C VAL A 216 -7.96 -7.63 -13.20
N ASN A 217 -8.52 -6.76 -12.34
CA ASN A 217 -8.59 -7.02 -10.89
C ASN A 217 -9.34 -8.32 -10.59
N ALA A 218 -10.54 -8.51 -11.16
CA ALA A 218 -11.36 -9.70 -10.95
C ALA A 218 -10.65 -10.98 -11.42
N LEU A 219 -10.02 -10.93 -12.60
CA LEU A 219 -9.34 -12.09 -13.19
C LEU A 219 -8.13 -12.52 -12.34
N ILE A 220 -7.27 -11.57 -11.94
CA ILE A 220 -6.07 -11.89 -11.17
C ILE A 220 -6.44 -12.31 -9.74
N ALA A 221 -7.31 -11.56 -9.07
CA ALA A 221 -7.79 -11.91 -7.73
C ALA A 221 -8.48 -13.28 -7.72
N GLY A 222 -9.40 -13.52 -8.67
CA GLY A 222 -10.09 -14.80 -8.82
C GLY A 222 -9.12 -15.95 -9.04
N TRP A 223 -8.13 -15.77 -9.93
CA TRP A 223 -7.11 -16.77 -10.18
C TRP A 223 -6.27 -17.08 -8.92
N LEU A 224 -5.79 -16.05 -8.20
CA LEU A 224 -5.02 -16.22 -6.97
C LEU A 224 -5.83 -16.98 -5.91
N LEU A 225 -7.10 -16.62 -5.72
CA LEU A 225 -8.00 -17.27 -4.77
C LEU A 225 -8.28 -18.74 -5.15
N LEU A 226 -8.51 -19.03 -6.44
CA LEU A 226 -8.72 -20.40 -6.92
C LEU A 226 -7.46 -21.26 -6.74
N CYS A 227 -6.27 -20.69 -6.97
CA CYS A 227 -5.02 -21.40 -6.74
C CYS A 227 -4.79 -21.67 -5.24
N LEU A 228 -5.02 -20.68 -4.37
CA LEU A 228 -4.90 -20.86 -2.92
C LEU A 228 -5.94 -21.84 -2.37
N ARG A 229 -7.16 -21.87 -2.93
CA ARG A 229 -8.20 -22.83 -2.55
C ARG A 229 -7.76 -24.29 -2.77
N ARG A 230 -6.93 -24.54 -3.80
CA ARG A 230 -6.42 -25.91 -4.08
C ARG A 230 -5.37 -26.36 -3.07
N ASP A 231 -4.65 -25.43 -2.46
CA ASP A 231 -3.66 -25.68 -1.43
C ASP A 231 -3.70 -24.54 -0.39
N PRO A 232 -4.70 -24.57 0.52
CA PRO A 232 -4.93 -23.51 1.51
C PRO A 232 -3.96 -23.66 2.70
N THR A 233 -2.67 -23.58 2.42
CA THR A 233 -1.57 -23.68 3.39
C THR A 233 -0.63 -22.48 3.26
N PRO A 234 0.19 -22.19 4.29
CA PRO A 234 1.26 -21.19 4.20
C PRO A 234 2.20 -21.44 3.02
N ASN A 235 2.53 -22.71 2.75
CA ASN A 235 3.37 -23.10 1.62
C ASN A 235 2.68 -22.86 0.27
N GLY A 236 1.37 -23.11 0.16
CA GLY A 236 0.56 -22.78 -1.01
C GLY A 236 0.58 -21.28 -1.30
N ALA A 237 0.36 -20.45 -0.27
CA ALA A 237 0.42 -19.00 -0.37
C ALA A 237 1.81 -18.51 -0.78
N ARG A 238 2.90 -19.12 -0.22
CA ARG A 238 4.29 -18.79 -0.57
C ARG A 238 4.59 -19.01 -2.05
N ARG A 239 4.07 -20.08 -2.66
CA ARG A 239 4.21 -20.32 -4.11
C ARG A 239 3.51 -19.25 -4.96
N LEU A 240 2.43 -18.67 -4.46
CA LEU A 240 1.65 -17.64 -5.14
C LEU A 240 2.20 -16.22 -4.93
N TYR A 241 3.05 -16.00 -3.93
CA TYR A 241 3.52 -14.68 -3.50
C TYR A 241 4.15 -13.87 -4.64
N ARG A 242 4.97 -14.49 -5.51
CA ARG A 242 5.56 -13.81 -6.69
C ARG A 242 4.50 -13.24 -7.65
N TYR A 243 3.39 -13.94 -7.82
CA TYR A 243 2.28 -13.50 -8.67
C TYR A 243 1.46 -12.42 -7.98
N SER A 244 1.29 -12.53 -6.66
CA SER A 244 0.66 -11.50 -5.84
C SER A 244 1.46 -10.20 -5.88
N ILE A 245 2.81 -10.24 -5.85
CA ILE A 245 3.67 -9.05 -6.04
C ILE A 245 3.47 -8.44 -7.45
N ALA A 246 3.28 -9.25 -8.47
CA ALA A 246 3.06 -8.76 -9.83
C ALA A 246 1.67 -8.11 -10.04
N PHE A 247 0.69 -8.41 -9.18
CA PHE A 247 -0.68 -7.94 -9.31
C PHE A 247 -0.82 -6.41 -9.41
N PRO A 248 -0.25 -5.57 -8.51
CA PRO A 248 -0.36 -4.12 -8.61
C PRO A 248 0.29 -3.58 -9.90
N TYR A 249 1.33 -4.22 -10.40
CA TYR A 249 1.95 -3.82 -11.66
C TYR A 249 1.03 -4.13 -12.86
N ALA A 250 0.39 -5.30 -12.88
CA ALA A 250 -0.54 -5.67 -13.95
C ALA A 250 -1.76 -4.74 -13.98
N ALA A 251 -2.40 -4.50 -12.83
CA ALA A 251 -3.53 -3.59 -12.74
C ALA A 251 -3.12 -2.12 -13.02
N GLY A 252 -1.97 -1.69 -12.48
CA GLY A 252 -1.42 -0.35 -12.71
C GLY A 252 -1.00 -0.11 -14.17
N SER A 253 -0.54 -1.14 -14.88
CA SER A 253 -0.20 -1.03 -16.30
C SER A 253 -1.41 -0.70 -17.17
N VAL A 254 -2.60 -1.22 -16.83
CA VAL A 254 -3.85 -0.87 -17.53
C VAL A 254 -4.14 0.62 -17.41
N ALA A 255 -4.10 1.15 -16.19
CA ALA A 255 -4.26 2.58 -15.95
C ALA A 255 -3.14 3.40 -16.61
N GLY A 256 -1.88 2.93 -16.51
CA GLY A 256 -0.73 3.57 -17.14
C GLY A 256 -0.84 3.70 -18.65
N VAL A 257 -1.29 2.65 -19.34
CA VAL A 257 -1.55 2.69 -20.80
C VAL A 257 -2.63 3.72 -21.13
N GLN A 258 -3.70 3.80 -20.32
CA GLN A 258 -4.77 4.77 -20.52
C GLN A 258 -4.29 6.22 -20.27
N ILE A 259 -3.46 6.45 -19.26
CA ILE A 259 -2.80 7.73 -19.01
C ILE A 259 -1.97 8.14 -20.23
N VAL A 260 -1.09 7.25 -20.72
CA VAL A 260 -0.25 7.54 -21.89
C VAL A 260 -1.10 7.78 -23.13
N ALA A 261 -2.14 6.98 -23.36
CA ALA A 261 -3.06 7.16 -24.48
C ALA A 261 -3.78 8.52 -24.43
N SER A 262 -4.26 8.92 -23.22
CA SER A 262 -4.90 10.24 -23.03
C SER A 262 -3.94 11.38 -23.40
N LEU A 263 -2.68 11.25 -23.01
CA LEU A 263 -1.63 12.23 -23.31
C LEU A 263 -1.35 12.37 -24.80
N LEU A 264 -1.22 11.23 -25.49
CA LEU A 264 -0.91 11.20 -26.93
C LEU A 264 -2.08 11.68 -27.80
N LEU A 265 -3.31 11.47 -27.33
CA LEU A 265 -4.53 11.85 -28.06
C LEU A 265 -5.03 13.27 -27.77
N GLY A 266 -4.29 14.06 -26.98
CA GLY A 266 -4.64 15.43 -26.65
C GLY A 266 -5.87 15.57 -25.73
N GLY A 267 -6.19 14.54 -24.97
CA GLY A 267 -7.38 14.46 -24.09
C GLY A 267 -7.32 15.31 -22.83
N TYR A 268 -6.39 16.24 -22.70
CA TYR A 268 -6.28 17.23 -21.62
C TYR A 268 -6.12 18.62 -22.22
N SER A 269 -7.22 19.21 -22.64
CA SER A 269 -7.31 20.66 -22.84
C SER A 269 -8.18 21.26 -21.74
#